data_24d08937211d00d5e82df673fdb040de
#
_entry.id   24d08937211d00d5e82df673fdb040de
#
_cell.length_a   1.000
_cell.length_b   1.000
_cell.length_c   1.000
_cell.angle_alpha   90.00
_cell.angle_beta   90.00
_cell.angle_gamma   90.00
#
_symmetry.space_group_name_H-M   'P 1'
#
loop_
_entity.id
_entity.type
_entity.pdbx_description
1 polymer ?
#
loop_
_entity_poly.entity_id
_entity_poly.type
_entity_poly.pdbx_seq_one_letter_code
_entity_poly.pdbx_strand_id
1 'polypeptide(L)' 'MPLYIYTDVYASGSVPRGWVPTRGGTVKYPVRNPAVHRYLRQLLPGRWQKVIKQGNSGAVHYFEHASGQVAGVKYYPN' A
#
# COMPACT_ATOMS: atom_id res chain seq x y z
N MET A 1 -9.75 -6.78 11.81
CA MET A 1 -8.93 -5.63 12.23
C MET A 1 -9.16 -4.46 11.28
N PRO A 2 -9.51 -3.28 11.77
CA PRO A 2 -9.75 -2.15 10.89
C PRO A 2 -8.44 -1.70 10.24
N LEU A 3 -8.53 -1.31 8.96
CA LEU A 3 -7.45 -0.64 8.26
C LEU A 3 -7.65 0.86 8.38
N TYR A 4 -6.56 1.59 8.44
CA TYR A 4 -6.56 3.04 8.43
C TYR A 4 -6.10 3.54 7.07
N ILE A 5 -6.58 4.71 6.69
CA ILE A 5 -6.20 5.37 5.44
C ILE A 5 -5.15 6.43 5.77
N TYR A 6 -4.07 6.44 4.98
CA TYR A 6 -2.97 7.39 5.15
C TYR A 6 -2.76 8.16 3.85
N THR A 7 -2.14 9.33 3.95
CA THR A 7 -1.83 10.15 2.77
C THR A 7 -0.71 9.54 1.92
N ASP A 8 0.18 8.75 2.56
CA ASP A 8 1.24 8.02 1.89
C ASP A 8 1.75 6.91 2.82
N VAL A 9 2.66 6.07 2.30
CA VAL A 9 3.17 4.93 3.07
C VAL A 9 3.97 5.35 4.31
N TYR A 10 4.61 6.51 4.27
CA TYR A 10 5.41 6.98 5.40
C TYR A 10 4.54 7.41 6.58
N ALA A 11 3.37 7.95 6.30
CA ALA A 11 2.43 8.37 7.33
C ALA A 11 1.89 7.21 8.15
N SER A 12 1.97 5.98 7.63
CA SER A 12 1.51 4.78 8.33
C SER A 12 2.38 4.39 9.54
N GLY A 13 3.63 4.86 9.56
CA GLY A 13 4.62 4.43 10.56
C GLY A 13 5.16 3.03 10.34
N SER A 14 4.76 2.33 9.28
CA SER A 14 5.19 0.95 9.01
C SER A 14 6.48 0.88 8.21
N VAL A 15 6.87 1.97 7.58
CA VAL A 15 8.08 2.04 6.75
C VAL A 15 9.25 2.46 7.62
N PRO A 16 10.35 1.69 7.65
CA PRO A 16 11.47 2.03 8.52
C PRO A 16 12.19 3.29 8.03
N ARG A 17 12.79 3.99 9.00
CA ARG A 17 13.58 5.17 8.69
C ARG A 17 14.71 4.81 7.73
N GLY A 18 14.90 5.63 6.71
CA GLY A 18 15.96 5.41 5.74
C GLY A 18 15.56 4.51 4.58
N TRP A 19 14.35 3.93 4.60
CA TRP A 19 13.87 3.18 3.44
C TRP A 19 13.62 4.14 2.28
N VAL A 20 14.17 3.80 1.11
CA VAL A 20 14.03 4.57 -0.12
C VAL A 20 13.61 3.63 -1.23
N PRO A 21 12.57 3.96 -2.02
CA PRO A 21 12.16 3.10 -3.12
C PRO A 21 13.22 3.02 -4.19
N THR A 22 13.38 1.82 -4.75
CA THR A 22 14.25 1.58 -5.90
C THR A 22 13.56 2.05 -7.16
N ARG A 23 14.26 2.80 -7.98
CA ARG A 23 13.73 3.28 -9.26
C ARG A 23 13.30 2.09 -10.12
N GLY A 24 12.07 2.14 -10.62
CA GLY A 24 11.52 1.07 -11.44
C GLY A 24 11.07 -0.15 -10.67
N GLY A 25 11.15 -0.13 -9.33
CA GLY A 25 10.79 -1.26 -8.49
C GLY A 25 9.33 -1.31 -8.06
N THR A 26 8.45 -0.55 -8.67
CA THR A 26 7.04 -0.51 -8.31
C THR A 26 6.22 -1.38 -9.26
N VAL A 27 5.40 -2.27 -8.68
CA VAL A 27 4.45 -3.10 -9.44
C VAL A 27 3.05 -2.86 -8.86
N LYS A 28 2.07 -2.70 -9.74
CA LYS A 28 0.67 -2.48 -9.36
C LYS A 28 -0.20 -3.57 -9.95
N TYR A 29 -1.15 -4.05 -9.15
CA TYR A 29 -2.11 -5.09 -9.55
C TYR A 29 -3.52 -4.67 -9.19
N PRO A 30 -4.54 -5.16 -9.91
CA PRO A 30 -5.92 -5.05 -9.42
C PRO A 30 -6.06 -5.87 -8.13
N VAL A 31 -6.92 -5.41 -7.23
CA VAL A 31 -7.26 -6.17 -6.03
C VAL A 31 -8.13 -7.35 -6.48
N ARG A 32 -7.62 -8.57 -6.33
CA ARG A 32 -8.29 -9.77 -6.86
C ARG A 32 -9.22 -10.44 -5.88
N ASN A 33 -8.98 -10.30 -4.58
CA ASN A 33 -9.84 -10.88 -3.56
C ASN A 33 -11.09 -10.00 -3.42
N PRO A 34 -12.31 -10.53 -3.75
CA PRO A 34 -13.51 -9.71 -3.72
C PRO A 34 -13.87 -9.18 -2.33
N ALA A 35 -13.60 -9.96 -1.28
CA ALA A 35 -13.90 -9.54 0.09
C ALA A 35 -13.00 -8.38 0.51
N VAL A 36 -11.72 -8.44 0.18
CA VAL A 36 -10.77 -7.36 0.45
C VAL A 36 -11.15 -6.11 -0.32
N HIS A 37 -11.47 -6.25 -1.61
CA HIS A 37 -11.84 -5.12 -2.44
C HIS A 37 -13.12 -4.44 -1.92
N ARG A 38 -14.11 -5.25 -1.51
CA ARG A 38 -15.34 -4.72 -0.92
C ARG A 38 -15.05 -3.95 0.36
N TYR A 39 -14.20 -4.47 1.21
CA TYR A 39 -13.82 -3.82 2.45
C TYR A 39 -13.11 -2.48 2.21
N LEU A 40 -12.17 -2.46 1.27
CA LEU A 40 -11.46 -1.23 0.90
C LEU A 40 -12.44 -0.17 0.37
N ARG A 41 -13.40 -0.57 -0.45
CA ARG A 41 -14.38 0.35 -1.01
C ARG A 41 -15.36 0.88 0.05
N GLN A 42 -15.54 0.16 1.14
CA GLN A 42 -16.30 0.66 2.29
C GLN A 42 -15.51 1.72 3.05
N LEU A 43 -14.18 1.56 3.13
CA LEU A 43 -13.33 2.57 3.75
C LEU A 43 -13.31 3.86 2.95
N LEU A 44 -13.15 3.74 1.64
CA LEU A 44 -13.14 4.87 0.72
C LEU A 44 -13.65 4.38 -0.62
N PRO A 45 -14.83 4.86 -1.08
CA PRO A 45 -15.37 4.45 -2.38
C PRO A 45 -14.45 4.83 -3.52
N GLY A 46 -14.40 3.97 -4.55
CA GLY A 46 -13.60 4.20 -5.72
C GLY A 46 -12.70 3.02 -6.02
N ARG A 47 -11.69 3.27 -6.86
CA ARG A 47 -10.81 2.24 -7.36
C ARG A 47 -9.59 2.06 -6.46
N TRP A 48 -9.31 0.81 -6.10
CA TRP A 48 -8.15 0.42 -5.32
C TRP A 48 -7.26 -0.53 -6.13
N GLN A 49 -5.96 -0.42 -5.91
CA GLN A 49 -4.97 -1.33 -6.48
C GLN A 49 -4.06 -1.85 -5.38
N LYS A 50 -3.52 -3.04 -5.58
CA LYS A 50 -2.42 -3.57 -4.76
C LYS A 50 -1.12 -3.05 -5.32
N VAL A 51 -0.26 -2.52 -4.46
CA VAL A 51 1.04 -1.99 -4.85
C VAL A 51 2.14 -2.70 -4.07
N ILE A 52 3.18 -3.11 -4.78
CA ILE A 52 4.41 -3.63 -4.20
C ILE A 52 5.53 -2.72 -4.66
N LYS A 53 6.25 -2.14 -3.72
CA LYS A 53 7.31 -1.18 -4.02
C LYS A 53 8.61 -1.66 -3.40
N GLN A 54 9.57 -2.04 -4.22
CA GLN A 54 10.90 -2.43 -3.77
C GLN A 54 11.68 -1.21 -3.31
N GLY A 55 12.52 -1.41 -2.31
CA GLY A 55 13.39 -0.36 -1.80
C GLY A 55 14.76 -0.90 -1.42
N ASN A 56 15.58 -0.02 -0.86
CA ASN A 56 16.98 -0.31 -0.53
C ASN A 56 17.14 -1.39 0.55
N SER A 57 16.16 -1.54 1.46
CA SER A 57 16.27 -2.49 2.59
C SER A 57 15.15 -3.52 2.62
N GLY A 58 14.23 -3.46 1.68
CA GLY A 58 13.10 -4.38 1.63
C GLY A 58 11.98 -3.83 0.77
N ALA A 59 10.82 -4.46 0.85
CA ALA A 59 9.65 -4.08 0.05
C ALA A 59 8.52 -3.59 0.94
N VAL A 60 7.74 -2.64 0.42
CA VAL A 60 6.53 -2.16 1.07
C VAL A 60 5.34 -2.61 0.23
N HIS A 61 4.38 -3.28 0.87
CA HIS A 61 3.15 -3.74 0.24
C HIS A 61 1.99 -2.92 0.79
N TYR A 62 1.12 -2.44 -0.07
CA TYR A 62 -0.02 -1.66 0.39
C TYR A 62 -1.12 -1.63 -0.66
N PHE A 63 -2.27 -1.11 -0.27
CA PHE A 63 -3.35 -0.82 -1.20
C PHE A 63 -3.39 0.67 -1.47
N GLU A 64 -3.56 1.04 -2.72
CA GLU A 64 -3.59 2.44 -3.15
C GLU A 64 -4.94 2.76 -3.78
N HIS A 65 -5.56 3.83 -3.30
CA HIS A 65 -6.77 4.38 -3.87
C HIS A 65 -6.44 5.30 -5.06
N ALA A 66 -7.40 5.49 -5.95
CA ALA A 66 -7.23 6.38 -7.11
C ALA A 66 -6.88 7.83 -6.71
N SER A 67 -7.22 8.25 -5.48
CA SER A 67 -6.86 9.56 -4.95
C SER A 67 -5.39 9.67 -4.54
N GLY A 68 -4.66 8.56 -4.49
CA GLY A 68 -3.29 8.50 -3.98
C GLY A 68 -3.19 8.10 -2.51
N GLN A 69 -4.31 8.06 -1.79
CA GLN A 69 -4.32 7.60 -0.41
C GLN A 69 -4.04 6.10 -0.34
N VAL A 70 -3.48 5.65 0.77
CA VAL A 70 -3.03 4.26 0.93
C VAL A 70 -3.60 3.63 2.20
N ALA A 71 -3.67 2.31 2.21
CA ALA A 71 -4.13 1.53 3.37
C ALA A 71 -3.42 0.18 3.41
N GLY A 72 -3.42 -0.46 4.57
CA GLY A 72 -2.87 -1.79 4.73
C GLY A 72 -1.37 -1.88 4.46
N VAL A 73 -0.62 -0.89 4.92
CA VAL A 73 0.82 -0.80 4.64
C VAL A 73 1.57 -1.82 5.48
N LYS A 74 2.37 -2.65 4.80
CA LYS A 74 3.24 -3.65 5.46
C LYS A 74 4.63 -3.58 4.86
N TYR A 75 5.63 -3.69 5.73
CA TYR A 75 7.04 -3.74 5.32
C TYR A 75 7.56 -5.17 5.41
N TYR A 76 8.26 -5.58 4.36
CA TYR A 76 8.91 -6.89 4.27
C TYR A 76 10.40 -6.66 4.09
N PRO A 77 11.22 -6.87 5.12
CA PRO A 77 12.68 -6.70 4.99
C PRO A 77 13.27 -7.74 4.04
N ASN A 78 14.36 -7.39 3.43
CA ASN A 78 15.11 -8.32 2.58
C ASN A 78 15.69 -9.48 3.38
#